data_9fde736e4dad28861f5a752caa9c9188
#
_entry.id   9fde736e4dad28861f5a752caa9c9188
#
_cell.length_a   1.000
_cell.length_b   1.000
_cell.length_c   1.000
_cell.angle_alpha   90.00
_cell.angle_beta   90.00
_cell.angle_gamma   90.00
#
_symmetry.space_group_name_H-M   'P 1'
#
loop_
_entity.id
_entity.type
_entity.pdbx_description
1 polymer ?
#
loop_
_entity_poly.entity_id
_entity_poly.type
_entity_poly.pdbx_seq_one_letter_code
_entity_poly.pdbx_strand_id
1 'polypeptide(L)'
;YIKNVASSEIYATWPESTVYANILAIMSFTLNRVYTEWYRNKGYDFTITSSTAYDQKWMRGRNIYTNIDRIVDSIFNNYLSRPGVRQPIFTAYCDGRRVTCKGLSQWGSNFLGEEGYSAIEIIRYYYGSDMYINTADSIAGVPSSWPGYDLTVGSTGEKVRQIQQQLNRIGENYPAIPRISADGIFGPATAQAVRTFQEIFNLPVSGAVDFPTWYSISNIYVGVSRIAEP
;
A
#
# COMPACT_ATOMS: atom_id res chain seq x y z
N TYR A 1 4.22 -14.29 5.63
CA TYR A 1 5.11 -13.40 4.91
C TYR A 1 5.82 -12.43 5.87
N ILE A 2 5.11 -11.58 6.61
CA ILE A 2 5.68 -10.56 7.52
C ILE A 2 6.66 -11.17 8.54
N LYS A 3 6.27 -12.27 9.20
CA LYS A 3 7.12 -12.99 10.15
C LYS A 3 8.45 -13.42 9.53
N ASN A 4 8.41 -13.89 8.28
CA ASN A 4 9.59 -14.32 7.54
C ASN A 4 10.51 -13.13 7.22
N VAL A 5 9.95 -12.04 6.67
CA VAL A 5 10.71 -10.83 6.35
C VAL A 5 11.34 -10.25 7.61
N ALA A 6 10.57 -10.02 8.66
CA ALA A 6 11.08 -9.48 9.92
C ALA A 6 12.21 -10.36 10.50
N SER A 7 12.02 -11.70 10.53
CA SER A 7 13.07 -12.62 10.99
C SER A 7 14.29 -12.66 10.06
N SER A 8 14.20 -12.17 8.84
CA SER A 8 15.31 -12.13 7.87
C SER A 8 16.05 -10.80 7.85
N GLU A 9 15.44 -9.72 8.33
CA GLU A 9 15.98 -8.37 8.20
C GLU A 9 16.38 -7.73 9.52
N ILE A 10 15.74 -8.07 10.64
CA ILE A 10 16.01 -7.45 11.94
C ILE A 10 16.39 -8.50 12.98
N TYR A 11 17.01 -8.05 14.07
CA TYR A 11 17.43 -8.93 15.15
C TYR A 11 16.34 -9.05 16.22
N ALA A 12 16.00 -10.29 16.53
CA ALA A 12 15.01 -10.61 17.56
C ALA A 12 15.43 -10.19 18.98
N THR A 13 16.69 -9.89 19.18
CA THR A 13 17.28 -9.48 20.47
C THR A 13 17.29 -7.95 20.68
N TRP A 14 16.85 -7.18 19.69
CA TRP A 14 16.74 -5.73 19.83
C TRP A 14 15.63 -5.35 20.83
N PRO A 15 15.66 -4.10 21.37
CA PRO A 15 14.56 -3.61 22.22
C PRO A 15 13.20 -3.84 21.58
N GLU A 16 12.20 -4.19 22.39
CA GLU A 16 10.86 -4.52 21.87
C GLU A 16 10.26 -3.35 21.07
N SER A 17 10.49 -2.11 21.51
CA SER A 17 10.06 -0.91 20.79
C SER A 17 10.66 -0.80 19.38
N THR A 18 11.95 -1.18 19.24
CA THR A 18 12.62 -1.25 17.94
C THR A 18 12.04 -2.32 17.06
N VAL A 19 11.86 -3.54 17.59
CA VAL A 19 11.27 -4.64 16.84
C VAL A 19 9.86 -4.28 16.37
N TYR A 20 9.07 -3.67 17.25
CA TYR A 20 7.71 -3.22 16.97
C TYR A 20 7.68 -2.16 15.84
N ALA A 21 8.54 -1.12 15.92
CA ALA A 21 8.62 -0.06 14.91
C ALA A 21 9.01 -0.63 13.53
N ASN A 22 10.00 -1.53 13.49
CA ASN A 22 10.42 -2.17 12.24
C ASN A 22 9.33 -3.07 11.66
N ILE A 23 8.61 -3.83 12.47
CA ILE A 23 7.50 -4.67 11.99
C ILE A 23 6.38 -3.79 11.41
N LEU A 24 6.02 -2.67 12.04
CA LEU A 24 5.05 -1.72 11.50
C LEU A 24 5.49 -1.15 10.14
N ALA A 25 6.77 -0.81 9.99
CA ALA A 25 7.32 -0.36 8.72
C ALA A 25 7.27 -1.47 7.65
N ILE A 26 7.71 -2.69 7.98
CA ILE A 26 7.63 -3.86 7.09
C ILE A 26 6.20 -4.14 6.65
N MET A 27 5.24 -4.11 7.58
CA MET A 27 3.81 -4.34 7.29
C MET A 27 3.24 -3.26 6.38
N SER A 28 3.48 -1.98 6.70
CA SER A 28 2.97 -0.87 5.90
C SER A 28 3.55 -0.85 4.49
N PHE A 29 4.84 -1.15 4.34
CA PHE A 29 5.48 -1.35 3.04
C PHE A 29 4.79 -2.46 2.25
N THR A 30 4.64 -3.65 2.85
CA THR A 30 4.00 -4.79 2.20
C THR A 30 2.57 -4.48 1.80
N LEU A 31 1.78 -3.93 2.72
CA LEU A 31 0.39 -3.57 2.48
C LEU A 31 0.25 -2.49 1.40
N ASN A 32 1.18 -1.54 1.35
CA ASN A 32 1.22 -0.54 0.28
C ASN A 32 1.45 -1.19 -1.08
N ARG A 33 2.42 -2.11 -1.22
CA ARG A 33 2.66 -2.84 -2.47
C ARG A 33 1.45 -3.63 -2.94
N VAL A 34 0.75 -4.26 -1.99
CA VAL A 34 -0.48 -5.00 -2.24
C VAL A 34 -1.61 -4.05 -2.65
N TYR A 35 -1.83 -3.01 -1.87
CA TYR A 35 -2.95 -2.08 -2.04
C TYR A 35 -2.84 -1.25 -3.31
N THR A 36 -1.63 -0.82 -3.68
CA THR A 36 -1.35 -0.02 -4.87
C THR A 36 -1.21 -0.86 -6.13
N GLU A 37 -1.18 -2.18 -6.02
CA GLU A 37 -0.88 -3.09 -7.13
C GLU A 37 0.40 -2.68 -7.89
N TRP A 38 1.41 -2.22 -7.16
CA TRP A 38 2.60 -1.53 -7.66
C TRP A 38 3.26 -2.18 -8.88
N TYR A 39 3.47 -3.50 -8.85
CA TYR A 39 4.08 -4.23 -9.95
C TYR A 39 3.09 -4.56 -11.05
N ARG A 40 1.84 -4.89 -10.70
CA ARG A 40 0.79 -5.17 -11.68
C ARG A 40 0.46 -3.95 -12.52
N ASN A 41 0.44 -2.75 -11.94
CA ASN A 41 0.33 -1.47 -12.65
C ASN A 41 1.45 -1.22 -13.67
N LYS A 42 2.58 -1.91 -13.52
CA LYS A 42 3.74 -1.86 -14.44
C LYS A 42 3.80 -3.04 -15.40
N GLY A 43 2.75 -3.87 -15.45
CA GLY A 43 2.66 -5.02 -16.35
C GLY A 43 3.33 -6.30 -15.86
N TYR A 44 3.74 -6.35 -14.58
CA TYR A 44 4.31 -7.57 -14.00
C TYR A 44 3.23 -8.46 -13.39
N ASP A 45 3.45 -9.77 -13.42
CA ASP A 45 2.52 -10.76 -12.84
C ASP A 45 2.90 -11.22 -11.44
N PHE A 46 3.28 -10.27 -10.58
CA PHE A 46 3.55 -10.52 -9.16
C PHE A 46 3.22 -9.28 -8.32
N THR A 47 3.13 -9.44 -7.00
CA THR A 47 2.74 -8.37 -6.08
C THR A 47 3.94 -7.70 -5.39
N ILE A 48 4.98 -8.48 -5.06
CA ILE A 48 6.17 -8.03 -4.34
C ILE A 48 7.34 -8.95 -4.67
N THR A 49 8.56 -8.43 -4.65
CA THR A 49 9.77 -9.24 -4.83
C THR A 49 10.34 -9.73 -3.49
N SER A 50 11.20 -10.73 -3.55
CA SER A 50 11.97 -11.22 -2.40
C SER A 50 13.37 -10.61 -2.31
N SER A 51 13.63 -9.52 -3.03
CA SER A 51 14.94 -8.87 -3.14
C SER A 51 14.97 -7.53 -2.43
N THR A 52 15.95 -7.34 -1.56
CA THR A 52 16.21 -6.04 -0.88
C THR A 52 16.67 -4.92 -1.83
N ALA A 53 16.98 -5.25 -3.09
CA ALA A 53 17.27 -4.24 -4.11
C ALA A 53 16.00 -3.51 -4.58
N TYR A 54 14.85 -4.13 -4.39
CA TYR A 54 13.55 -3.59 -4.84
C TYR A 54 12.52 -3.51 -3.71
N ASP A 55 12.42 -4.55 -2.86
CA ASP A 55 11.44 -4.65 -1.79
C ASP A 55 12.04 -5.20 -0.50
N GLN A 56 11.74 -6.46 -0.15
CA GLN A 56 11.95 -7.02 1.18
C GLN A 56 12.66 -8.38 1.12
N LYS A 57 13.46 -8.68 2.13
CA LYS A 57 14.20 -9.95 2.21
C LYS A 57 13.28 -11.07 2.70
N TRP A 58 12.66 -11.78 1.79
CA TRP A 58 11.97 -13.03 2.08
C TRP A 58 12.90 -14.22 1.79
N MET A 59 12.96 -15.19 2.68
CA MET A 59 13.82 -16.37 2.54
C MET A 59 13.02 -17.65 2.73
N ARG A 60 13.07 -18.57 1.76
CA ARG A 60 12.46 -19.89 1.90
C ARG A 60 13.07 -20.64 3.08
N GLY A 61 12.24 -21.24 3.93
CA GLY A 61 12.70 -22.02 5.09
C GLY A 61 13.28 -21.19 6.24
N ARG A 62 13.05 -19.87 6.26
CA ARG A 62 13.50 -19.00 7.33
C ARG A 62 12.90 -19.42 8.67
N ASN A 63 13.74 -19.60 9.67
CA ASN A 63 13.33 -19.82 11.05
C ASN A 63 12.67 -18.54 11.59
N ILE A 64 11.46 -18.64 12.12
CA ILE A 64 10.73 -17.51 12.70
C ILE A 64 11.09 -17.42 14.19
N TYR A 65 11.55 -16.26 14.63
CA TYR A 65 11.88 -16.03 16.03
C TYR A 65 10.61 -15.81 16.86
N THR A 66 10.54 -16.43 18.03
CA THR A 66 9.34 -16.46 18.89
C THR A 66 8.82 -15.07 19.28
N ASN A 67 9.73 -14.13 19.60
CA ASN A 67 9.31 -12.75 19.93
C ASN A 67 8.77 -11.99 18.71
N ILE A 68 9.38 -12.18 17.53
CA ILE A 68 8.88 -11.60 16.28
C ILE A 68 7.50 -12.20 15.94
N ASP A 69 7.35 -13.51 16.08
CA ASP A 69 6.08 -14.21 15.90
C ASP A 69 4.97 -13.60 16.76
N ARG A 70 5.22 -13.48 18.05
CA ARG A 70 4.31 -12.89 19.03
C ARG A 70 3.94 -11.43 18.69
N ILE A 71 4.94 -10.61 18.35
CA ILE A 71 4.70 -9.19 18.04
C ILE A 71 3.88 -9.06 16.77
N VAL A 72 4.22 -9.79 15.71
CA VAL A 72 3.43 -9.75 14.45
C VAL A 72 1.98 -10.11 14.71
N ASP A 73 1.72 -11.18 15.49
CA ASP A 73 0.34 -11.59 15.79
C ASP A 73 -0.42 -10.53 16.60
N SER A 74 0.26 -9.84 17.53
CA SER A 74 -0.36 -8.82 18.37
C SER A 74 -0.73 -7.53 17.63
N ILE A 75 -0.08 -7.24 16.48
CA ILE A 75 -0.29 -5.99 15.73
C ILE A 75 -0.72 -6.20 14.30
N PHE A 76 -1.16 -7.40 13.94
CA PHE A 76 -1.40 -7.77 12.55
C PHE A 76 -2.46 -6.91 11.83
N ASN A 77 -3.35 -6.27 12.56
CA ASN A 77 -4.34 -5.34 12.04
C ASN A 77 -3.89 -3.86 12.09
N ASN A 78 -2.65 -3.59 12.52
CA ASN A 78 -2.11 -2.24 12.61
C ASN A 78 -1.31 -1.89 11.36
N TYR A 79 -1.36 -0.63 10.96
CA TYR A 79 -0.57 -0.10 9.85
C TYR A 79 -0.30 1.39 10.03
N LEU A 80 0.69 1.92 9.31
CA LEU A 80 1.06 3.32 9.37
C LEU A 80 0.27 4.14 8.35
N SER A 81 -0.26 5.26 8.81
CA SER A 81 -1.00 6.21 7.99
C SER A 81 -0.76 7.66 8.42
N ARG A 82 -1.28 8.60 7.62
CA ARG A 82 -1.26 10.04 7.89
C ARG A 82 -2.67 10.57 8.02
N PRO A 83 -2.87 11.74 8.65
CA PRO A 83 -4.19 12.38 8.69
C PRO A 83 -4.80 12.51 7.29
N GLY A 84 -6.06 12.09 7.15
CA GLY A 84 -6.78 12.10 5.88
C GLY A 84 -6.42 11.00 4.89
N VAL A 85 -5.45 10.14 5.19
CA VAL A 85 -5.05 8.98 4.39
C VAL A 85 -5.38 7.71 5.16
N ARG A 86 -6.34 6.93 4.67
CA ARG A 86 -6.77 5.67 5.32
C ARG A 86 -5.99 4.45 4.84
N GLN A 87 -5.31 4.57 3.70
CA GLN A 87 -4.56 3.48 3.10
C GLN A 87 -3.18 3.37 3.75
N PRO A 88 -2.59 2.17 3.79
CA PRO A 88 -1.21 1.98 4.22
C PRO A 88 -0.26 2.82 3.37
N ILE A 89 0.56 3.64 4.00
CA ILE A 89 1.56 4.43 3.28
C ILE A 89 2.78 3.58 2.93
N PHE A 90 3.52 4.03 1.91
CA PHE A 90 4.81 3.46 1.59
C PHE A 90 5.85 3.86 2.65
N THR A 91 6.46 2.88 3.26
CA THR A 91 7.44 3.05 4.36
C THR A 91 8.79 2.51 3.93
N ALA A 92 9.57 3.30 3.19
CA ALA A 92 10.94 2.93 2.83
C ALA A 92 11.78 2.68 4.09
N TYR A 93 12.63 1.67 4.07
CA TYR A 93 13.60 1.40 5.13
C TYR A 93 14.83 0.68 4.57
N CYS A 94 15.92 0.69 5.31
CA CYS A 94 17.15 -0.01 4.98
C CYS A 94 17.94 -0.36 6.25
N ASP A 95 19.03 -1.12 6.12
CA ASP A 95 19.84 -1.49 7.27
C ASP A 95 20.47 -0.28 7.98
N GLY A 96 20.80 0.78 7.25
CA GLY A 96 21.36 2.02 7.78
C GLY A 96 22.85 1.95 8.15
N ARG A 97 23.52 0.84 7.87
CA ARG A 97 24.98 0.67 8.02
C ARG A 97 25.68 0.47 6.68
N ARG A 98 25.18 -0.43 5.87
CA ARG A 98 25.73 -0.74 4.54
C ARG A 98 25.10 0.12 3.45
N VAL A 99 23.84 0.44 3.63
CA VAL A 99 23.03 1.23 2.70
C VAL A 99 22.31 2.32 3.49
N THR A 100 22.30 3.54 2.96
CA THR A 100 21.49 4.64 3.47
C THR A 100 20.27 4.86 2.59
N CYS A 101 19.14 5.21 3.19
CA CYS A 101 17.88 5.48 2.48
C CYS A 101 17.14 6.67 3.09
N LYS A 102 16.17 7.18 2.34
CA LYS A 102 15.22 8.18 2.84
C LYS A 102 14.08 7.48 3.60
N GLY A 103 14.33 6.93 4.77
CA GLY A 103 13.35 6.19 5.53
C GLY A 103 13.94 5.64 6.82
N LEU A 104 13.31 4.62 7.39
CA LEU A 104 13.76 4.06 8.65
C LEU A 104 15.11 3.33 8.48
N SER A 105 16.11 3.78 9.23
CA SER A 105 17.34 3.02 9.43
C SER A 105 17.10 1.93 10.49
N GLN A 106 17.23 0.66 10.14
CA GLN A 106 17.01 -0.44 11.07
C GLN A 106 18.01 -0.37 12.25
N TRP A 107 19.30 -0.15 12.00
CA TRP A 107 20.26 0.05 13.08
C TRP A 107 20.13 1.38 13.83
N GLY A 108 19.72 2.44 13.14
CA GLY A 108 19.39 3.72 13.81
C GLY A 108 18.17 3.58 14.72
N SER A 109 17.17 2.81 14.32
CA SER A 109 16.00 2.52 15.17
C SER A 109 16.37 1.68 16.39
N ASN A 110 17.38 0.80 16.27
CA ASN A 110 17.91 0.07 17.42
C ASN A 110 18.56 1.01 18.44
N PHE A 111 19.37 1.96 17.98
CA PHE A 111 19.97 2.96 18.84
C PHE A 111 18.88 3.78 19.58
N LEU A 112 17.85 4.25 18.88
CA LEU A 112 16.74 4.98 19.51
C LEU A 112 16.00 4.12 20.54
N GLY A 113 15.81 2.83 20.26
CA GLY A 113 15.19 1.91 21.21
C GLY A 113 16.04 1.67 22.46
N GLU A 114 17.35 1.59 22.31
CA GLU A 114 18.30 1.53 23.43
C GLU A 114 18.29 2.79 24.30
N GLU A 115 18.03 3.97 23.68
CA GLU A 115 17.83 5.25 24.35
C GLU A 115 16.41 5.40 24.97
N GLY A 116 15.55 4.38 24.88
CA GLY A 116 14.24 4.33 25.51
C GLY A 116 13.08 4.90 24.68
N TYR A 117 13.29 5.18 23.41
CA TYR A 117 12.21 5.65 22.53
C TYR A 117 11.13 4.56 22.34
N SER A 118 9.89 4.95 22.42
CA SER A 118 8.75 4.08 22.06
C SER A 118 8.68 3.81 20.55
N ALA A 119 7.95 2.78 20.14
CA ALA A 119 7.80 2.44 18.73
C ALA A 119 7.24 3.60 17.89
N ILE A 120 6.25 4.34 18.40
CA ILE A 120 5.67 5.48 17.68
C ILE A 120 6.63 6.66 17.59
N GLU A 121 7.46 6.89 18.59
CA GLU A 121 8.47 7.94 18.54
C GLU A 121 9.56 7.60 17.52
N ILE A 122 10.00 6.34 17.45
CA ILE A 122 10.91 5.84 16.42
C ILE A 122 10.30 6.04 15.03
N ILE A 123 9.04 5.65 14.82
CA ILE A 123 8.33 5.84 13.56
C ILE A 123 8.27 7.33 13.18
N ARG A 124 7.92 8.21 14.11
CA ARG A 124 7.84 9.65 13.88
C ARG A 124 9.19 10.31 13.60
N TYR A 125 10.26 9.79 14.19
CA TYR A 125 11.62 10.26 13.92
C TYR A 125 12.00 10.10 12.44
N TYR A 126 11.61 8.98 11.81
CA TYR A 126 11.98 8.69 10.41
C TYR A 126 10.94 9.14 9.38
N TYR A 127 9.66 9.11 9.70
CA TYR A 127 8.59 9.35 8.73
C TYR A 127 7.80 10.65 8.95
N GLY A 128 8.11 11.39 10.02
CA GLY A 128 7.49 12.67 10.37
C GLY A 128 6.49 12.59 11.53
N SER A 129 6.31 13.71 12.19
CA SER A 129 5.52 13.83 13.44
C SER A 129 4.03 13.59 13.25
N ASP A 130 3.53 13.67 12.02
CA ASP A 130 2.13 13.44 11.63
C ASP A 130 1.78 11.96 11.46
N MET A 131 2.77 11.07 11.63
CA MET A 131 2.54 9.63 11.55
C MET A 131 1.79 9.10 12.76
N TYR A 132 0.84 8.21 12.50
CA TYR A 132 0.14 7.45 13.53
C TYR A 132 -0.08 6.00 13.12
N ILE A 133 -0.32 5.15 14.14
CA ILE A 133 -0.69 3.76 13.95
C ILE A 133 -2.20 3.71 13.80
N ASN A 134 -2.67 3.26 12.66
CA ASN A 134 -4.07 2.99 12.41
C ASN A 134 -4.37 1.51 12.61
N THR A 135 -5.58 1.20 13.02
CA THR A 135 -6.05 -0.17 13.22
C THR A 135 -7.18 -0.45 12.26
N ALA A 136 -7.08 -1.54 11.51
CA ALA A 136 -8.15 -1.98 10.63
C ALA A 136 -9.23 -2.72 11.44
N ASP A 137 -10.49 -2.32 11.30
CA ASP A 137 -11.63 -2.98 11.92
C ASP A 137 -11.85 -4.38 11.36
N SER A 138 -11.47 -4.59 10.11
CA SER A 138 -11.47 -5.91 9.48
C SER A 138 -10.35 -5.98 8.44
N ILE A 139 -9.63 -7.10 8.43
CA ILE A 139 -8.68 -7.44 7.37
C ILE A 139 -9.48 -8.20 6.30
N ALA A 140 -10.37 -7.49 5.62
CA ALA A 140 -11.07 -8.04 4.48
C ALA A 140 -10.17 -7.91 3.25
N GLY A 141 -9.82 -9.04 2.69
CA GLY A 141 -9.20 -9.27 1.38
C GLY A 141 -8.31 -8.18 0.79
N VAL A 142 -7.21 -8.59 0.24
CA VAL A 142 -6.42 -7.80 -0.71
C VAL A 142 -7.37 -7.12 -1.68
N PRO A 143 -7.26 -5.80 -1.93
CA PRO A 143 -8.01 -5.16 -3.00
C PRO A 143 -7.79 -6.02 -4.23
N SER A 144 -8.85 -6.58 -4.71
CA SER A 144 -8.74 -7.58 -5.75
C SER A 144 -8.31 -6.89 -7.03
N SER A 145 -7.26 -7.39 -7.65
CA SER A 145 -6.83 -7.14 -9.02
C SER A 145 -7.99 -7.17 -10.01
N TRP A 146 -7.73 -6.76 -11.21
CA TRP A 146 -8.59 -6.94 -12.38
C TRP A 146 -9.52 -8.16 -12.26
N PRO A 147 -10.84 -7.99 -12.47
CA PRO A 147 -11.80 -9.08 -12.27
C PRO A 147 -11.71 -10.20 -13.32
N GLY A 148 -10.90 -10.04 -14.39
CA GLY A 148 -10.80 -10.99 -15.47
C GLY A 148 -11.79 -10.76 -16.61
N TYR A 149 -12.60 -9.70 -16.54
CA TYR A 149 -13.57 -9.30 -17.55
C TYR A 149 -13.81 -7.79 -17.54
N ASP A 150 -14.26 -7.25 -18.67
CA ASP A 150 -14.52 -5.82 -18.80
C ASP A 150 -15.74 -5.38 -17.97
N LEU A 151 -15.63 -4.23 -17.30
CA LEU A 151 -16.76 -3.60 -16.66
C LEU A 151 -17.42 -2.64 -17.65
N THR A 152 -18.70 -2.87 -17.91
CA THR A 152 -19.52 -2.10 -18.87
C THR A 152 -20.85 -1.71 -18.26
N VAL A 153 -21.65 -0.91 -18.99
CA VAL A 153 -23.01 -0.61 -18.58
C VAL A 153 -23.79 -1.89 -18.29
N GLY A 154 -24.35 -1.98 -17.09
CA GLY A 154 -25.01 -3.17 -16.56
C GLY A 154 -24.16 -4.02 -15.60
N SER A 155 -22.85 -3.84 -15.56
CA SER A 155 -22.00 -4.49 -14.55
C SER A 155 -22.35 -3.99 -13.15
N THR A 156 -22.28 -4.86 -12.14
CA THR A 156 -22.57 -4.52 -10.73
C THR A 156 -21.58 -5.16 -9.78
N GLY A 157 -21.47 -4.60 -8.57
CA GLY A 157 -20.70 -5.19 -7.47
C GLY A 157 -19.52 -4.33 -6.99
N GLU A 158 -18.70 -4.91 -6.12
CA GLU A 158 -17.60 -4.20 -5.45
C GLU A 158 -16.51 -3.70 -6.40
N LYS A 159 -16.27 -4.38 -7.50
CA LYS A 159 -15.32 -3.93 -8.53
C LYS A 159 -15.77 -2.65 -9.21
N VAL A 160 -17.06 -2.53 -9.50
CA VAL A 160 -17.65 -1.31 -10.05
C VAL A 160 -17.55 -0.18 -9.02
N ARG A 161 -17.91 -0.45 -7.76
CA ARG A 161 -17.80 0.52 -6.67
C ARG A 161 -16.38 1.01 -6.49
N GLN A 162 -15.39 0.13 -6.54
CA GLN A 162 -13.97 0.46 -6.46
C GLN A 162 -13.57 1.46 -7.57
N ILE A 163 -13.92 1.19 -8.81
CA ILE A 163 -13.61 2.09 -9.95
C ILE A 163 -14.32 3.44 -9.78
N GLN A 164 -15.57 3.46 -9.35
CA GLN A 164 -16.31 4.70 -9.09
C GLN A 164 -15.63 5.56 -8.01
N GLN A 165 -15.20 4.95 -6.92
CA GLN A 165 -14.45 5.63 -5.85
C GLN A 165 -13.11 6.17 -6.34
N GLN A 166 -12.37 5.38 -7.11
CA GLN A 166 -11.09 5.78 -7.68
C GLN A 166 -11.25 6.94 -8.67
N LEU A 167 -12.22 6.88 -9.58
CA LEU A 167 -12.52 7.97 -10.52
C LEU A 167 -12.93 9.25 -9.79
N ASN A 168 -13.74 9.16 -8.74
CA ASN A 168 -14.12 10.33 -7.93
C ASN A 168 -12.89 10.97 -7.27
N ARG A 169 -11.97 10.16 -6.74
CA ARG A 169 -10.73 10.68 -6.14
C ARG A 169 -9.78 11.29 -7.18
N ILE A 170 -9.68 10.68 -8.35
CA ILE A 170 -8.92 11.22 -9.48
C ILE A 170 -9.53 12.53 -9.95
N GLY A 171 -10.87 12.62 -10.02
CA GLY A 171 -11.62 13.81 -10.42
C GLY A 171 -11.35 15.04 -9.56
N GLU A 172 -10.92 14.88 -8.31
CA GLU A 172 -10.48 16.02 -7.46
C GLU A 172 -9.25 16.72 -8.03
N ASN A 173 -8.38 16.01 -8.74
CA ASN A 173 -7.18 16.54 -9.41
C ASN A 173 -7.41 16.80 -10.90
N TYR A 174 -8.40 16.15 -11.50
CA TYR A 174 -8.78 16.23 -12.91
C TYR A 174 -10.27 16.57 -13.06
N PRO A 175 -10.67 17.84 -12.84
CA PRO A 175 -12.09 18.23 -12.72
C PRO A 175 -12.95 17.97 -13.95
N ALA A 176 -12.36 17.67 -15.11
CA ALA A 176 -13.11 17.24 -16.28
C ALA A 176 -13.79 15.88 -16.11
N ILE A 177 -13.28 15.03 -15.21
CA ILE A 177 -13.91 13.75 -14.87
C ILE A 177 -15.11 14.04 -13.96
N PRO A 178 -16.35 13.73 -14.40
CA PRO A 178 -17.54 14.04 -13.62
C PRO A 178 -17.57 13.20 -12.33
N ARG A 179 -18.02 13.82 -11.24
CA ARG A 179 -18.29 13.10 -10.00
C ARG A 179 -19.51 12.20 -10.17
N ILE A 180 -19.39 10.96 -9.74
CA ILE A 180 -20.42 9.91 -9.89
C ILE A 180 -20.78 9.28 -8.55
N SER A 181 -21.95 8.66 -8.46
CA SER A 181 -22.33 7.84 -7.29
C SER A 181 -21.46 6.58 -7.24
N ALA A 182 -20.89 6.28 -6.08
CA ALA A 182 -20.14 5.06 -5.85
C ALA A 182 -21.07 3.96 -5.28
N ASP A 183 -22.10 3.62 -6.05
CA ASP A 183 -23.16 2.68 -5.69
C ASP A 183 -22.89 1.22 -6.09
N GLY A 184 -21.83 0.99 -6.88
CA GLY A 184 -21.51 -0.33 -7.41
C GLY A 184 -22.35 -0.72 -8.63
N ILE A 185 -23.03 0.21 -9.29
CA ILE A 185 -23.80 0.00 -10.51
C ILE A 185 -23.13 0.76 -11.67
N PHE A 186 -22.64 0.06 -12.67
CA PHE A 186 -22.05 0.67 -13.85
C PHE A 186 -23.13 1.19 -14.79
N GLY A 187 -23.57 2.41 -14.51
CA GLY A 187 -24.59 3.10 -15.33
C GLY A 187 -23.96 4.01 -16.40
N PRO A 188 -24.80 4.74 -17.18
CA PRO A 188 -24.34 5.68 -18.19
C PRO A 188 -23.43 6.78 -17.63
N ALA A 189 -23.66 7.23 -16.39
CA ALA A 189 -22.80 8.22 -15.72
C ALA A 189 -21.40 7.67 -15.46
N THR A 190 -21.28 6.41 -15.02
CA THR A 190 -20.00 5.74 -14.83
C THR A 190 -19.27 5.58 -16.18
N ALA A 191 -20.00 5.16 -17.23
CA ALA A 191 -19.43 5.04 -18.57
C ALA A 191 -18.91 6.40 -19.10
N GLN A 192 -19.61 7.49 -18.83
CA GLN A 192 -19.14 8.83 -19.22
C GLN A 192 -17.89 9.25 -18.46
N ALA A 193 -17.82 9.00 -17.15
CA ALA A 193 -16.62 9.28 -16.36
C ALA A 193 -15.40 8.48 -16.86
N VAL A 194 -15.64 7.21 -17.24
CA VAL A 194 -14.59 6.35 -17.84
C VAL A 194 -14.14 6.91 -19.18
N ARG A 195 -15.04 7.35 -20.09
CA ARG A 195 -14.64 7.96 -21.37
C ARG A 195 -13.79 9.19 -21.15
N THR A 196 -14.22 10.09 -20.27
CA THR A 196 -13.43 11.30 -19.95
C THR A 196 -12.05 10.95 -19.38
N PHE A 197 -11.96 9.92 -18.51
CA PHE A 197 -10.68 9.41 -18.03
C PHE A 197 -9.82 8.91 -19.19
N GLN A 198 -10.38 8.07 -20.07
CA GLN A 198 -9.68 7.51 -21.22
C GLN A 198 -9.15 8.62 -22.17
N GLU A 199 -9.95 9.66 -22.43
CA GLU A 199 -9.53 10.82 -23.22
C GLU A 199 -8.34 11.55 -22.58
N ILE A 200 -8.41 11.85 -21.26
CA ILE A 200 -7.34 12.57 -20.55
C ILE A 200 -6.03 11.79 -20.56
N PHE A 201 -6.10 10.47 -20.41
CA PHE A 201 -4.91 9.61 -20.29
C PHE A 201 -4.54 8.86 -21.58
N ASN A 202 -5.07 9.32 -22.73
CA ASN A 202 -4.75 8.80 -24.07
C ASN A 202 -4.98 7.28 -24.22
N LEU A 203 -6.06 6.77 -23.64
CA LEU A 203 -6.50 5.38 -23.81
C LEU A 203 -7.58 5.29 -24.91
N PRO A 204 -7.84 4.10 -25.48
CA PRO A 204 -8.99 3.90 -26.36
C PRO A 204 -10.30 4.27 -25.66
N VAL A 205 -11.06 5.23 -26.26
CA VAL A 205 -12.28 5.79 -25.66
C VAL A 205 -13.47 4.87 -25.89
N SER A 206 -13.59 3.83 -25.10
CA SER A 206 -14.69 2.85 -25.17
C SER A 206 -15.82 3.15 -24.18
N GLY A 207 -15.52 3.78 -23.04
CA GLY A 207 -16.42 3.92 -21.90
C GLY A 207 -16.58 2.62 -21.09
N ALA A 208 -15.83 1.57 -21.43
CA ALA A 208 -15.70 0.36 -20.67
C ALA A 208 -14.37 0.37 -19.88
N VAL A 209 -14.33 -0.32 -18.75
CA VAL A 209 -13.08 -0.55 -18.03
C VAL A 209 -12.56 -1.92 -18.43
N ASP A 210 -11.72 -1.93 -19.44
CA ASP A 210 -10.92 -3.07 -19.87
C ASP A 210 -9.62 -3.18 -19.05
N PHE A 211 -8.82 -4.20 -19.30
CA PHE A 211 -7.57 -4.42 -18.56
C PHE A 211 -6.64 -3.20 -18.55
N PRO A 212 -6.30 -2.55 -19.69
CA PRO A 212 -5.47 -1.34 -19.69
C PRO A 212 -6.11 -0.18 -18.91
N THR A 213 -7.41 0.03 -19.05
CA THR A 213 -8.13 1.10 -18.36
C THR A 213 -8.15 0.85 -16.85
N TRP A 214 -8.37 -0.39 -16.39
CA TRP A 214 -8.32 -0.77 -14.97
C TRP A 214 -7.00 -0.36 -14.33
N TYR A 215 -5.88 -0.78 -14.91
CA TYR A 215 -4.57 -0.51 -14.35
C TYR A 215 -4.15 0.94 -14.49
N SER A 216 -4.59 1.64 -15.52
CA SER A 216 -4.40 3.08 -15.66
C SER A 216 -5.14 3.85 -14.54
N ILE A 217 -6.41 3.52 -14.28
CA ILE A 217 -7.18 4.11 -13.17
C ILE A 217 -6.48 3.84 -11.84
N SER A 218 -6.08 2.60 -11.58
CA SER A 218 -5.38 2.22 -10.35
C SER A 218 -4.07 3.00 -10.18
N ASN A 219 -3.26 3.10 -11.22
CA ASN A 219 -1.97 3.81 -11.19
C ASN A 219 -2.14 5.32 -10.91
N ILE A 220 -3.07 5.98 -11.62
CA ILE A 220 -3.35 7.40 -11.42
C ILE A 220 -3.94 7.66 -10.03
N TYR A 221 -4.85 6.79 -9.56
CA TYR A 221 -5.40 6.85 -8.20
C TYR A 221 -4.31 6.80 -7.13
N VAL A 222 -3.36 5.89 -7.27
CA VAL A 222 -2.20 5.76 -6.36
C VAL A 222 -1.40 7.05 -6.32
N GLY A 223 -1.12 7.65 -7.48
CA GLY A 223 -0.40 8.91 -7.60
C GLY A 223 -1.11 10.09 -6.93
N VAL A 224 -2.40 10.33 -7.27
CA VAL A 224 -3.16 11.45 -6.72
C VAL A 224 -3.52 11.28 -5.23
N SER A 225 -3.54 10.04 -4.75
CA SER A 225 -3.78 9.72 -3.33
C SER A 225 -2.50 9.80 -2.48
N ARG A 226 -1.35 10.01 -3.10
CA ARG A 226 -0.03 10.09 -2.45
C ARG A 226 0.30 8.89 -1.55
N ILE A 227 -0.16 7.72 -1.94
CA ILE A 227 0.07 6.44 -1.22
C ILE A 227 1.20 5.63 -1.84
N ALA A 228 1.71 6.05 -3.01
CA ALA A 228 2.86 5.47 -3.67
C ALA A 228 4.19 6.05 -3.16
N GLU A 229 5.28 5.47 -3.64
CA GLU A 229 6.61 6.08 -3.51
C GLU A 229 6.62 7.49 -4.10
N PRO A 230 7.29 8.45 -3.43
CA PRO A 230 7.48 9.78 -3.96
C PRO A 230 8.33 9.79 -5.24
#